data_54a2d2c1f326d9d000ccf8cde275682d
#
_entry.id   54a2d2c1f326d9d000ccf8cde275682d
#
_cell.length_a   1.000
_cell.length_b   1.000
_cell.length_c   1.000
_cell.angle_alpha   90.00
_cell.angle_beta   90.00
_cell.angle_gamma   90.00
#
_symmetry.space_group_name_H-M   'P 1'
#
loop_
_entity.id
_entity.type
_entity.pdbx_description
1 polymer ?
#
loop_
_entity_poly.entity_id
_entity_poly.type
_entity_poly.pdbx_seq_one_letter_code
_entity_poly.pdbx_strand_id
1 'polypeptide(L)'
;MTTATATPAMTGQEIVDLSKKHTLFEWSAQSKVDPIPIARAKGIYFWTPEGKRFIDFNSQLMSVNIGHGDERVVNAITEQASTLAYANPFMATEPRARLGAKLAQITPGDIDTFFFTNGGAEANENAIKIARFFTGRHKIMARYRSYHGATAGSITLTGDPRRWAAEPGIPGVVRVLDPYHGIERGWESAETSLAMIEEVIQLEGSHTIAAFILETVVGTNGILIPPDGYMQGVRKLCDKYGILMIADEVMAGFGRTGEWFAIDHWKVVPDLISMAKGLTSSYLPLGAVGMRHHIAQHFQDKVFYGGLTYNSHPMGCAAALATIRVYEEDRLIDNARKMGAILKDLGAQLQAKHPSVGAVRSIGLFGIVELIRSRKTRQPMAPFNGTSEEMAALGRFFRENGLYTLVRWNTFYTNPPLCINEQQLREALAVIDKGLEITDKAVVD
;
A
#
# COMPACT_ATOMS: atom_id res chain seq x y z
N MET A 1 7.99 -47.58 -3.17
CA MET A 1 7.91 -46.14 -3.52
C MET A 1 6.93 -46.01 -4.64
N THR A 2 5.70 -45.65 -4.33
CA THR A 2 4.67 -45.33 -5.34
C THR A 2 5.03 -44.01 -6.00
N THR A 3 5.39 -44.06 -7.27
CA THR A 3 5.54 -42.85 -8.12
C THR A 3 4.22 -42.14 -8.12
N ALA A 4 4.09 -41.05 -7.39
CA ALA A 4 2.98 -40.15 -7.52
C ALA A 4 2.96 -39.67 -8.98
N THR A 5 1.97 -40.10 -9.75
CA THR A 5 1.71 -39.58 -11.10
C THR A 5 1.46 -38.09 -10.93
N ALA A 6 2.36 -37.26 -11.48
CA ALA A 6 2.19 -35.81 -11.45
C ALA A 6 0.82 -35.48 -12.06
N THR A 7 -0.04 -34.80 -11.30
CA THR A 7 -1.31 -34.29 -11.82
C THR A 7 -0.98 -33.40 -13.04
N PRO A 8 -1.65 -33.58 -14.19
CA PRO A 8 -1.41 -32.76 -15.37
C PRO A 8 -1.55 -31.28 -15.02
N ALA A 9 -0.70 -30.42 -15.56
CA ALA A 9 -0.80 -28.98 -15.38
C ALA A 9 -2.13 -28.49 -15.96
N MET A 10 -2.83 -27.65 -15.21
CA MET A 10 -4.08 -27.04 -15.65
C MET A 10 -3.83 -25.96 -16.72
N THR A 11 -4.74 -25.86 -17.68
CA THR A 11 -4.81 -24.72 -18.60
C THR A 11 -5.21 -23.44 -17.89
N GLY A 12 -4.94 -22.28 -18.45
CA GLY A 12 -5.37 -21.00 -17.88
C GLY A 12 -6.89 -20.92 -17.75
N GLN A 13 -7.65 -21.47 -18.69
CA GLN A 13 -9.12 -21.48 -18.62
C GLN A 13 -9.63 -22.35 -17.48
N GLU A 14 -9.06 -23.53 -17.28
CA GLU A 14 -9.43 -24.40 -16.16
C GLU A 14 -9.15 -23.77 -14.78
N ILE A 15 -8.01 -23.05 -14.67
CA ILE A 15 -7.67 -22.29 -13.47
C ILE A 15 -8.72 -21.20 -13.20
N VAL A 16 -9.09 -20.43 -14.22
CA VAL A 16 -10.08 -19.36 -14.11
C VAL A 16 -11.45 -19.92 -13.73
N ASP A 17 -11.91 -20.98 -14.41
CA ASP A 17 -13.24 -21.57 -14.22
C ASP A 17 -13.39 -22.15 -12.81
N LEU A 18 -12.41 -22.90 -12.30
CA LEU A 18 -12.43 -23.44 -10.95
C LEU A 18 -12.33 -22.35 -9.90
N SER A 19 -11.50 -21.33 -10.12
CA SER A 19 -11.39 -20.20 -9.21
C SER A 19 -12.71 -19.44 -9.10
N LYS A 20 -13.36 -19.13 -10.24
CA LYS A 20 -14.67 -18.44 -10.26
C LYS A 20 -15.78 -19.31 -9.66
N LYS A 21 -15.71 -20.61 -9.80
CA LYS A 21 -16.73 -21.53 -9.28
C LYS A 21 -16.66 -21.71 -7.76
N HIS A 22 -15.44 -21.73 -7.20
CA HIS A 22 -15.24 -22.16 -5.81
C HIS A 22 -14.65 -21.10 -4.88
N THR A 23 -14.27 -19.91 -5.38
CA THR A 23 -13.73 -18.81 -4.58
C THR A 23 -14.42 -17.50 -4.94
N LEU A 24 -14.36 -16.52 -4.03
CA LEU A 24 -14.84 -15.17 -4.29
C LEU A 24 -13.64 -14.23 -4.56
N PHE A 25 -13.74 -13.49 -5.65
CA PHE A 25 -12.81 -12.41 -5.96
C PHE A 25 -13.22 -11.13 -5.25
N GLU A 26 -12.26 -10.48 -4.61
CA GLU A 26 -12.50 -9.30 -3.80
C GLU A 26 -12.85 -8.06 -4.64
N TRP A 27 -13.57 -7.13 -4.06
CA TRP A 27 -13.95 -5.82 -4.62
C TRP A 27 -14.64 -5.86 -5.99
N SER A 28 -15.24 -6.98 -6.35
CA SER A 28 -15.82 -7.20 -7.68
C SER A 28 -17.15 -7.93 -7.64
N ALA A 29 -18.05 -7.57 -8.54
CA ALA A 29 -19.20 -8.42 -8.84
C ALA A 29 -18.72 -9.67 -9.58
N GLN A 30 -19.04 -10.86 -9.07
CA GLN A 30 -18.45 -12.13 -9.55
C GLN A 30 -18.69 -12.39 -11.04
N SER A 31 -19.83 -11.97 -11.58
CA SER A 31 -20.14 -12.08 -13.01
C SER A 31 -19.24 -11.21 -13.91
N LYS A 32 -18.62 -10.16 -13.36
CA LYS A 32 -17.78 -9.21 -14.08
C LYS A 32 -16.28 -9.47 -13.93
N VAL A 33 -15.92 -10.49 -13.12
CA VAL A 33 -14.50 -10.82 -12.90
C VAL A 33 -13.92 -11.52 -14.12
N ASP A 34 -12.78 -11.02 -14.57
CA ASP A 34 -11.97 -11.56 -15.66
C ASP A 34 -10.51 -11.65 -15.22
N PRO A 35 -10.15 -12.66 -14.39
CA PRO A 35 -8.83 -12.75 -13.79
C PRO A 35 -7.79 -13.26 -14.79
N ILE A 36 -6.56 -12.77 -14.68
CA ILE A 36 -5.43 -13.29 -15.44
C ILE A 36 -4.93 -14.56 -14.73
N PRO A 37 -4.90 -15.73 -15.39
CA PRO A 37 -4.29 -16.91 -14.82
C PRO A 37 -2.77 -16.76 -14.81
N ILE A 38 -2.12 -16.99 -13.65
CA ILE A 38 -0.68 -16.84 -13.47
C ILE A 38 -0.08 -18.22 -13.16
N ALA A 39 0.94 -18.63 -13.93
CA ALA A 39 1.65 -19.89 -13.74
C ALA A 39 3.01 -19.71 -13.06
N ARG A 40 3.73 -18.63 -13.36
CA ARG A 40 5.05 -18.34 -12.83
C ARG A 40 5.37 -16.85 -12.87
N ALA A 41 6.32 -16.43 -12.01
CA ALA A 41 6.79 -15.04 -12.00
C ALA A 41 8.29 -14.98 -11.65
N LYS A 42 9.02 -13.98 -12.19
CA LYS A 42 10.43 -13.71 -11.85
C LYS A 42 10.77 -12.24 -12.14
N GLY A 43 11.46 -11.59 -11.20
CA GLY A 43 11.83 -10.18 -11.30
C GLY A 43 10.58 -9.29 -11.43
N ILE A 44 10.46 -8.53 -12.51
CA ILE A 44 9.29 -7.68 -12.78
C ILE A 44 8.26 -8.35 -13.70
N TYR A 45 8.43 -9.62 -14.01
CA TYR A 45 7.59 -10.30 -14.99
C TYR A 45 6.80 -11.45 -14.37
N PHE A 46 5.61 -11.69 -14.93
CA PHE A 46 4.87 -12.93 -14.71
C PHE A 46 4.33 -13.49 -16.03
N TRP A 47 3.97 -14.76 -16.04
CA TRP A 47 3.51 -15.48 -17.22
C TRP A 47 2.24 -16.27 -16.95
N THR A 48 1.36 -16.30 -17.95
CA THR A 48 0.22 -17.21 -17.95
C THR A 48 0.67 -18.65 -18.23
N PRO A 49 -0.19 -19.66 -18.01
CA PRO A 49 0.08 -21.05 -18.40
C PRO A 49 0.42 -21.21 -19.89
N GLU A 50 -0.17 -20.40 -20.75
CA GLU A 50 0.05 -20.38 -22.20
C GLU A 50 1.34 -19.63 -22.60
N GLY A 51 2.07 -19.11 -21.63
CA GLY A 51 3.36 -18.44 -21.85
C GLY A 51 3.28 -16.95 -22.19
N LYS A 52 2.10 -16.33 -22.15
CA LYS A 52 1.99 -14.87 -22.34
C LYS A 52 2.69 -14.16 -21.18
N ARG A 53 3.68 -13.30 -21.51
CA ARG A 53 4.44 -12.50 -20.56
C ARG A 53 3.73 -11.19 -20.26
N PHE A 54 3.76 -10.79 -18.99
CA PHE A 54 3.34 -9.48 -18.51
C PHE A 54 4.49 -8.78 -17.79
N ILE A 55 4.59 -7.47 -17.96
CA ILE A 55 5.32 -6.58 -17.08
C ILE A 55 4.40 -6.26 -15.90
N ASP A 56 4.84 -6.57 -14.68
CA ASP A 56 4.14 -6.20 -13.45
C ASP A 56 4.45 -4.74 -13.09
N PHE A 57 3.66 -3.83 -13.64
CA PHE A 57 3.84 -2.39 -13.43
C PHE A 57 3.06 -1.84 -12.24
N ASN A 58 2.53 -2.76 -11.40
CA ASN A 58 1.80 -2.44 -10.18
C ASN A 58 2.33 -3.23 -8.95
N SER A 59 3.41 -4.00 -9.07
CA SER A 59 3.91 -4.89 -8.02
C SER A 59 2.79 -5.77 -7.44
N GLN A 60 2.01 -6.42 -8.31
CA GLN A 60 0.75 -7.10 -8.02
C GLN A 60 -0.25 -6.14 -7.35
N LEU A 61 -0.46 -6.23 -6.05
CA LEU A 61 -1.30 -5.30 -5.29
C LEU A 61 -0.43 -4.29 -4.51
N MET A 62 0.52 -3.65 -5.21
CA MET A 62 1.47 -2.67 -4.66
C MET A 62 2.25 -3.23 -3.46
N SER A 63 2.72 -4.46 -3.60
CA SER A 63 3.30 -5.22 -2.49
C SER A 63 4.57 -6.00 -2.83
N VAL A 64 4.76 -6.38 -4.10
CA VAL A 64 5.93 -7.16 -4.54
C VAL A 64 7.12 -6.22 -4.81
N ASN A 65 7.61 -5.59 -3.73
CA ASN A 65 8.61 -4.51 -3.85
C ASN A 65 9.96 -4.99 -4.39
N ILE A 66 10.46 -6.14 -3.93
CA ILE A 66 11.77 -6.66 -4.39
C ILE A 66 11.68 -7.41 -5.73
N GLY A 67 10.47 -7.58 -6.27
CA GLY A 67 10.21 -8.42 -7.44
C GLY A 67 9.90 -9.87 -7.06
N HIS A 68 9.62 -10.66 -8.09
CA HIS A 68 9.19 -12.04 -7.96
C HIS A 68 10.36 -13.03 -7.94
N GLY A 69 10.26 -14.11 -7.15
CA GLY A 69 11.10 -15.28 -7.26
C GLY A 69 12.58 -15.05 -6.87
N ASP A 70 12.85 -14.18 -5.88
CA ASP A 70 14.19 -14.03 -5.31
C ASP A 70 14.56 -15.27 -4.49
N GLU A 71 15.62 -15.93 -4.89
CA GLU A 71 16.05 -17.20 -4.31
C GLU A 71 16.49 -17.06 -2.84
N ARG A 72 17.00 -15.90 -2.43
CA ARG A 72 17.38 -15.63 -1.02
C ARG A 72 16.19 -15.74 -0.09
N VAL A 73 15.04 -15.19 -0.51
CA VAL A 73 13.80 -15.25 0.27
C VAL A 73 13.18 -16.64 0.23
N VAL A 74 13.15 -17.27 -0.96
CA VAL A 74 12.63 -18.65 -1.12
C VAL A 74 13.43 -19.62 -0.25
N ASN A 75 14.76 -19.53 -0.26
CA ASN A 75 15.64 -20.39 0.54
C ASN A 75 15.44 -20.16 2.04
N ALA A 76 15.33 -18.92 2.49
CA ALA A 76 15.06 -18.60 3.90
C ALA A 76 13.74 -19.18 4.39
N ILE A 77 12.69 -19.14 3.57
CA ILE A 77 11.39 -19.76 3.88
C ILE A 77 11.53 -21.29 3.96
N THR A 78 12.22 -21.90 3.01
CA THR A 78 12.41 -23.37 2.93
C THR A 78 13.20 -23.88 4.12
N GLU A 79 14.29 -23.20 4.48
CA GLU A 79 15.13 -23.53 5.64
C GLU A 79 14.31 -23.40 6.94
N GLN A 80 13.60 -22.29 7.11
CA GLN A 80 12.77 -22.06 8.29
C GLN A 80 11.62 -23.07 8.39
N ALA A 81 10.98 -23.43 7.29
CA ALA A 81 9.93 -24.44 7.25
C ALA A 81 10.45 -25.83 7.68
N SER A 82 11.69 -26.17 7.29
CA SER A 82 12.35 -27.43 7.63
C SER A 82 12.80 -27.47 9.09
N THR A 83 13.16 -26.33 9.68
CA THR A 83 13.68 -26.25 11.05
C THR A 83 12.56 -26.08 12.08
N LEU A 84 11.70 -25.10 11.88
CA LEU A 84 10.57 -24.79 12.77
C LEU A 84 9.49 -24.04 11.99
N ALA A 85 8.47 -24.76 11.55
CA ALA A 85 7.39 -24.19 10.76
C ALA A 85 6.51 -23.22 11.58
N TYR A 86 6.19 -23.59 12.83
CA TYR A 86 5.33 -22.76 13.71
C TYR A 86 5.76 -22.89 15.18
N ALA A 87 5.63 -21.78 15.89
CA ALA A 87 5.62 -21.72 17.35
C ALA A 87 4.49 -20.79 17.78
N ASN A 88 3.82 -21.10 18.90
CA ASN A 88 2.75 -20.23 19.39
C ASN A 88 3.31 -18.86 19.85
N PRO A 89 2.48 -17.79 19.87
CA PRO A 89 2.95 -16.42 20.17
C PRO A 89 3.56 -16.20 21.55
N PHE A 90 3.35 -17.10 22.50
CA PHE A 90 3.96 -17.02 23.84
C PHE A 90 5.40 -17.52 23.88
N MET A 91 5.90 -18.12 22.79
CA MET A 91 7.26 -18.62 22.70
C MET A 91 8.15 -17.63 21.96
N ALA A 92 9.39 -17.54 22.38
CA ALA A 92 10.41 -16.78 21.68
C ALA A 92 11.04 -17.64 20.57
N THR A 93 11.23 -17.03 19.39
CA THR A 93 11.92 -17.67 18.26
C THR A 93 13.00 -16.75 17.72
N GLU A 94 14.07 -17.33 17.19
CA GLU A 94 15.19 -16.56 16.64
C GLU A 94 14.77 -15.61 15.51
N PRO A 95 13.97 -16.04 14.49
CA PRO A 95 13.53 -15.11 13.44
C PRO A 95 12.73 -13.92 13.96
N ARG A 96 11.85 -14.13 14.95
CA ARG A 96 11.10 -13.05 15.62
C ARG A 96 12.02 -12.05 16.29
N ALA A 97 13.00 -12.54 17.07
CA ALA A 97 13.93 -11.69 17.81
C ALA A 97 14.81 -10.86 16.85
N ARG A 98 15.38 -11.51 15.83
CA ARG A 98 16.19 -10.85 14.81
C ARG A 98 15.41 -9.83 14.01
N LEU A 99 14.15 -10.15 13.63
CA LEU A 99 13.31 -9.22 12.88
C LEU A 99 12.94 -7.99 13.71
N GLY A 100 12.58 -8.17 14.98
CA GLY A 100 12.32 -7.04 15.89
C GLY A 100 13.53 -6.12 16.01
N ALA A 101 14.72 -6.69 16.25
CA ALA A 101 15.97 -5.92 16.33
C ALA A 101 16.31 -5.23 15.00
N LYS A 102 16.05 -5.88 13.86
CA LYS A 102 16.29 -5.27 12.54
C LYS A 102 15.35 -4.12 12.23
N LEU A 103 14.07 -4.28 12.53
CA LEU A 103 13.09 -3.22 12.35
C LEU A 103 13.41 -1.99 13.22
N ALA A 104 13.85 -2.19 14.46
CA ALA A 104 14.28 -1.09 15.34
C ALA A 104 15.47 -0.27 14.78
N GLN A 105 16.26 -0.85 13.88
CA GLN A 105 17.38 -0.15 13.23
C GLN A 105 16.95 0.71 12.05
N ILE A 106 15.83 0.37 11.39
CA ILE A 106 15.40 1.03 10.15
C ILE A 106 14.15 1.89 10.32
N THR A 107 13.43 1.76 11.44
CA THR A 107 12.27 2.61 11.76
C THR A 107 12.70 3.98 12.30
N PRO A 108 11.91 5.05 12.10
CA PRO A 108 12.28 6.39 12.52
C PRO A 108 12.24 6.55 14.05
N GLY A 109 13.18 7.34 14.56
CA GLY A 109 13.24 7.78 15.96
C GLY A 109 13.48 6.65 16.96
N ASP A 110 12.65 6.58 17.99
CA ASP A 110 12.69 5.60 19.07
C ASP A 110 11.60 4.51 18.96
N ILE A 111 11.18 4.21 17.74
CA ILE A 111 10.29 3.06 17.48
C ILE A 111 11.13 1.78 17.52
N ASP A 112 11.03 1.05 18.64
CA ASP A 112 11.90 -0.09 18.96
C ASP A 112 11.16 -1.37 19.33
N THR A 113 9.84 -1.33 19.44
CA THR A 113 9.02 -2.46 19.87
C THR A 113 7.91 -2.73 18.85
N PHE A 114 7.71 -4.01 18.50
CA PHE A 114 6.83 -4.42 17.41
C PHE A 114 5.84 -5.51 17.85
N PHE A 115 4.58 -5.32 17.46
CA PHE A 115 3.58 -6.38 17.50
C PHE A 115 3.32 -6.88 16.09
N PHE A 116 3.66 -8.15 15.81
CA PHE A 116 3.49 -8.74 14.49
C PHE A 116 2.06 -9.22 14.24
N THR A 117 1.62 -9.17 12.99
CA THR A 117 0.27 -9.54 12.53
C THR A 117 0.37 -10.28 11.20
N ASN A 118 -0.77 -10.69 10.60
CA ASN A 118 -0.76 -11.37 9.31
C ASN A 118 -0.86 -10.41 8.11
N GLY A 119 -1.12 -9.14 8.35
CA GLY A 119 -1.25 -8.14 7.29
C GLY A 119 -1.60 -6.76 7.80
N GLY A 120 -1.74 -5.79 6.86
CA GLY A 120 -1.94 -4.39 7.18
C GLY A 120 -3.25 -4.08 7.90
N ALA A 121 -4.34 -4.78 7.56
CA ALA A 121 -5.62 -4.59 8.25
C ALA A 121 -5.52 -4.92 9.75
N GLU A 122 -4.90 -6.07 10.08
CA GLU A 122 -4.67 -6.46 11.47
C GLU A 122 -3.65 -5.55 12.17
N ALA A 123 -2.65 -5.03 11.44
CA ALA A 123 -1.74 -4.03 11.97
C ALA A 123 -2.51 -2.77 12.41
N ASN A 124 -3.39 -2.25 11.56
CA ASN A 124 -4.21 -1.09 11.89
C ASN A 124 -5.22 -1.38 13.01
N GLU A 125 -5.84 -2.57 13.08
CA GLU A 125 -6.68 -2.97 14.23
C GLU A 125 -5.91 -2.92 15.56
N ASN A 126 -4.68 -3.40 15.56
CA ASN A 126 -3.86 -3.40 16.78
C ASN A 126 -3.29 -2.01 17.08
N ALA A 127 -3.01 -1.17 16.07
CA ALA A 127 -2.68 0.24 16.30
C ALA A 127 -3.84 1.00 16.99
N ILE A 128 -5.10 0.76 16.58
CA ILE A 128 -6.30 1.27 17.27
C ILE A 128 -6.34 0.84 18.73
N LYS A 129 -6.12 -0.47 19.00
CA LYS A 129 -6.12 -1.01 20.36
C LYS A 129 -5.04 -0.37 21.21
N ILE A 130 -3.80 -0.32 20.70
CA ILE A 130 -2.66 0.30 21.39
C ILE A 130 -2.99 1.75 21.74
N ALA A 131 -3.48 2.52 20.78
CA ALA A 131 -3.82 3.92 20.99
C ALA A 131 -4.90 4.10 22.06
N ARG A 132 -5.98 3.31 22.01
CA ARG A 132 -7.06 3.36 23.01
C ARG A 132 -6.60 2.93 24.40
N PHE A 133 -5.81 1.86 24.50
CA PHE A 133 -5.31 1.38 25.80
C PHE A 133 -4.32 2.35 26.43
N PHE A 134 -3.41 2.90 25.63
CA PHE A 134 -2.41 3.84 26.11
C PHE A 134 -3.03 5.16 26.58
N THR A 135 -3.94 5.74 25.77
CA THR A 135 -4.50 7.07 26.06
C THR A 135 -5.73 7.04 26.98
N GLY A 136 -6.41 5.89 27.11
CA GLY A 136 -7.72 5.79 27.76
C GLY A 136 -8.85 6.48 26.98
N ARG A 137 -8.59 6.96 25.77
CA ARG A 137 -9.55 7.65 24.91
C ARG A 137 -10.11 6.70 23.85
N HIS A 138 -11.24 7.05 23.20
CA HIS A 138 -11.94 6.10 22.34
C HIS A 138 -12.06 6.52 20.86
N LYS A 139 -11.99 7.82 20.54
CA LYS A 139 -12.13 8.28 19.14
C LYS A 139 -10.83 8.11 18.36
N ILE A 140 -10.98 7.77 17.09
CA ILE A 140 -9.88 7.73 16.12
C ILE A 140 -10.23 8.65 14.96
N MET A 141 -9.33 9.56 14.62
CA MET A 141 -9.45 10.40 13.43
C MET A 141 -8.85 9.70 12.21
N ALA A 142 -9.47 9.87 11.05
CA ALA A 142 -8.99 9.35 9.77
C ALA A 142 -9.37 10.32 8.63
N ARG A 143 -8.77 10.16 7.45
CA ARG A 143 -9.07 10.99 6.28
C ARG A 143 -10.10 10.32 5.37
N TYR A 144 -10.81 11.14 4.55
CA TYR A 144 -11.75 10.62 3.55
C TYR A 144 -11.06 9.92 2.37
N ARG A 145 -9.88 10.38 1.95
CA ARG A 145 -9.12 9.69 0.89
C ARG A 145 -8.13 8.73 1.53
N SER A 146 -8.63 7.61 2.04
CA SER A 146 -7.80 6.62 2.72
C SER A 146 -8.32 5.20 2.52
N TYR A 147 -7.40 4.25 2.71
CA TYR A 147 -7.71 2.83 2.83
C TYR A 147 -6.80 2.18 3.87
N HIS A 148 -7.39 1.66 4.93
CA HIS A 148 -6.64 1.08 6.06
C HIS A 148 -6.83 -0.43 6.25
N GLY A 149 -7.67 -1.07 5.44
CA GLY A 149 -7.93 -2.50 5.50
C GLY A 149 -9.40 -2.87 5.39
N ALA A 150 -9.71 -4.15 5.43
CA ALA A 150 -11.05 -4.69 5.24
C ALA A 150 -11.67 -5.35 6.48
N THR A 151 -10.95 -5.39 7.62
CA THR A 151 -11.50 -5.81 8.93
C THR A 151 -12.35 -4.70 9.54
N ALA A 152 -13.18 -5.01 10.54
CA ALA A 152 -14.20 -4.11 11.05
C ALA A 152 -13.68 -2.71 11.44
N GLY A 153 -12.60 -2.61 12.20
CA GLY A 153 -11.99 -1.34 12.58
C GLY A 153 -11.34 -0.65 11.40
N SER A 154 -10.48 -1.36 10.67
CA SER A 154 -9.73 -0.82 9.54
C SER A 154 -10.63 -0.32 8.41
N ILE A 155 -11.72 -1.05 8.06
CA ILE A 155 -12.66 -0.58 7.04
C ILE A 155 -13.46 0.62 7.52
N THR A 156 -13.74 0.73 8.83
CA THR A 156 -14.42 1.91 9.38
C THR A 156 -13.51 3.13 9.31
N LEU A 157 -12.18 2.99 9.51
CA LEU A 157 -11.22 4.08 9.34
C LEU A 157 -11.06 4.47 7.87
N THR A 158 -11.23 3.53 6.95
CA THR A 158 -11.18 3.77 5.50
C THR A 158 -12.19 4.84 5.13
N GLY A 159 -11.78 5.84 4.33
CA GLY A 159 -12.63 6.94 3.94
C GLY A 159 -13.29 6.78 2.57
N ASP A 160 -12.77 5.89 1.72
CA ASP A 160 -13.25 5.70 0.36
C ASP A 160 -14.53 4.81 0.28
N PRO A 161 -15.16 4.71 -0.91
CA PRO A 161 -16.43 3.99 -1.10
C PRO A 161 -16.45 2.53 -0.64
N ARG A 162 -15.30 1.87 -0.51
CA ARG A 162 -15.24 0.48 -0.04
C ARG A 162 -15.83 0.27 1.35
N ARG A 163 -15.84 1.33 2.19
CA ARG A 163 -16.45 1.27 3.53
C ARG A 163 -17.97 1.23 3.51
N TRP A 164 -18.63 1.77 2.47
CA TRP A 164 -20.09 1.95 2.47
C TRP A 164 -20.88 0.67 2.74
N ALA A 165 -20.37 -0.46 2.24
CA ALA A 165 -20.97 -1.77 2.48
C ALA A 165 -20.75 -2.31 3.91
N ALA A 166 -19.85 -1.72 4.68
CA ALA A 166 -19.50 -2.14 6.04
C ALA A 166 -20.02 -1.16 7.12
N GLU A 167 -20.72 -0.11 6.72
CA GLU A 167 -21.31 0.84 7.66
C GLU A 167 -22.49 0.22 8.43
N PRO A 168 -22.69 0.61 9.73
CA PRO A 168 -22.12 1.78 10.40
C PRO A 168 -20.69 1.59 10.95
N GLY A 169 -20.11 0.40 10.97
CA GLY A 169 -18.76 0.12 11.45
C GLY A 169 -18.59 0.24 12.98
N ILE A 170 -17.34 0.43 13.44
CA ILE A 170 -17.03 0.63 14.84
C ILE A 170 -17.34 2.08 15.27
N PRO A 171 -17.78 2.33 16.54
CA PRO A 171 -18.05 3.66 17.03
C PRO A 171 -16.76 4.50 17.22
N GLY A 172 -16.93 5.83 17.19
CA GLY A 172 -15.88 6.78 17.53
C GLY A 172 -14.88 7.07 16.41
N VAL A 173 -15.26 6.90 15.15
CA VAL A 173 -14.43 7.32 14.01
C VAL A 173 -14.84 8.72 13.56
N VAL A 174 -13.86 9.64 13.52
CA VAL A 174 -14.00 11.03 13.07
C VAL A 174 -13.24 11.21 11.77
N ARG A 175 -13.91 11.74 10.73
CA ARG A 175 -13.26 11.93 9.43
C ARG A 175 -13.00 13.39 9.13
N VAL A 176 -11.81 13.64 8.58
CA VAL A 176 -11.40 14.96 8.09
C VAL A 176 -11.15 14.92 6.59
N LEU A 177 -11.26 16.08 5.95
CA LEU A 177 -10.93 16.22 4.54
C LEU A 177 -9.42 16.12 4.33
N ASP A 178 -9.05 15.66 3.14
CA ASP A 178 -7.68 15.66 2.65
C ASP A 178 -7.35 17.03 2.03
N PRO A 179 -6.06 17.41 1.95
CA PRO A 179 -5.69 18.63 1.23
C PRO A 179 -5.91 18.55 -0.29
N TYR A 180 -6.26 17.39 -0.83
CA TYR A 180 -6.57 17.21 -2.24
C TYR A 180 -8.07 17.02 -2.47
N HIS A 181 -8.69 17.91 -3.22
CA HIS A 181 -10.13 17.95 -3.47
C HIS A 181 -10.56 17.35 -4.82
N GLY A 182 -9.65 16.66 -5.51
CA GLY A 182 -9.86 16.11 -6.85
C GLY A 182 -9.24 16.98 -7.94
N ILE A 183 -9.14 16.42 -9.15
CA ILE A 183 -8.43 17.08 -10.26
C ILE A 183 -9.09 18.39 -10.68
N GLU A 184 -10.39 18.53 -10.48
CA GLU A 184 -11.17 19.73 -10.83
C GLU A 184 -10.87 20.91 -9.89
N ARG A 185 -10.74 20.65 -8.59
CA ARG A 185 -10.54 21.66 -7.53
C ARG A 185 -9.10 21.80 -7.06
N GLY A 186 -8.26 20.77 -7.31
CA GLY A 186 -6.83 20.78 -6.97
C GLY A 186 -6.52 20.60 -5.49
N TRP A 187 -5.45 21.24 -5.05
CA TRP A 187 -4.88 21.14 -3.72
C TRP A 187 -5.24 22.37 -2.87
N GLU A 188 -5.55 22.10 -1.60
CA GLU A 188 -5.60 23.11 -0.56
C GLU A 188 -4.22 23.30 0.06
N SER A 189 -3.94 24.46 0.65
CA SER A 189 -2.71 24.71 1.38
C SER A 189 -2.60 23.84 2.62
N ALA A 190 -1.37 23.55 3.05
CA ALA A 190 -1.15 22.86 4.31
C ALA A 190 -1.75 23.64 5.50
N GLU A 191 -1.58 24.96 5.51
CA GLU A 191 -2.09 25.84 6.56
C GLU A 191 -3.61 25.76 6.71
N THR A 192 -4.34 25.91 5.62
CA THR A 192 -5.81 25.81 5.61
C THR A 192 -6.30 24.43 6.03
N SER A 193 -5.67 23.38 5.48
CA SER A 193 -6.02 22.00 5.83
C SER A 193 -5.78 21.70 7.32
N LEU A 194 -4.67 22.18 7.88
CA LEU A 194 -4.36 22.01 9.29
C LEU A 194 -5.29 22.80 10.21
N ALA A 195 -5.68 24.01 9.83
CA ALA A 195 -6.66 24.81 10.57
C ALA A 195 -8.03 24.10 10.63
N MET A 196 -8.50 23.51 9.52
CA MET A 196 -9.72 22.71 9.50
C MET A 196 -9.62 21.45 10.37
N ILE A 197 -8.47 20.77 10.36
CA ILE A 197 -8.24 19.61 11.23
C ILE A 197 -8.28 20.03 12.71
N GLU A 198 -7.65 21.13 13.05
CA GLU A 198 -7.64 21.65 14.43
C GLU A 198 -9.04 22.04 14.91
N GLU A 199 -9.84 22.68 14.06
CA GLU A 199 -11.24 22.99 14.36
C GLU A 199 -12.04 21.71 14.67
N VAL A 200 -11.91 20.66 13.84
CA VAL A 200 -12.55 19.36 14.10
C VAL A 200 -12.08 18.76 15.42
N ILE A 201 -10.77 18.80 15.75
CA ILE A 201 -10.25 18.32 17.04
C ILE A 201 -10.94 19.03 18.21
N GLN A 202 -11.14 20.34 18.12
CA GLN A 202 -11.78 21.13 19.17
C GLN A 202 -13.27 20.79 19.29
N LEU A 203 -14.00 20.73 18.17
CA LEU A 203 -15.43 20.42 18.13
C LEU A 203 -15.73 18.98 18.61
N GLU A 204 -14.85 18.02 18.31
CA GLU A 204 -14.98 16.63 18.76
C GLU A 204 -14.59 16.41 20.22
N GLY A 205 -13.92 17.39 20.83
CA GLY A 205 -13.36 17.30 22.18
C GLY A 205 -12.03 16.56 22.20
N SER A 206 -10.94 17.29 22.15
CA SER A 206 -9.57 16.76 22.01
C SER A 206 -9.23 15.65 23.03
N HIS A 207 -9.79 15.74 24.25
CA HIS A 207 -9.61 14.78 25.33
C HIS A 207 -10.29 13.42 25.09
N THR A 208 -11.11 13.29 24.05
CA THR A 208 -11.77 12.02 23.65
C THR A 208 -11.06 11.31 22.50
N ILE A 209 -10.12 11.98 21.83
CA ILE A 209 -9.44 11.47 20.64
C ILE A 209 -8.14 10.76 21.05
N ALA A 210 -8.07 9.44 20.76
CA ALA A 210 -6.91 8.61 21.06
C ALA A 210 -5.80 8.79 20.03
N ALA A 211 -6.16 8.79 18.73
CA ALA A 211 -5.17 8.87 17.66
C ALA A 211 -5.74 9.51 16.39
N PHE A 212 -4.82 9.98 15.55
CA PHE A 212 -5.05 10.30 14.16
C PHE A 212 -4.24 9.33 13.28
N ILE A 213 -4.94 8.48 12.53
CA ILE A 213 -4.33 7.57 11.56
C ILE A 213 -4.34 8.19 10.16
N LEU A 214 -3.23 8.09 9.45
CA LEU A 214 -3.10 8.55 8.07
C LEU A 214 -2.08 7.73 7.30
N GLU A 215 -2.37 7.45 6.02
CA GLU A 215 -1.35 7.03 5.07
C GLU A 215 -0.40 8.21 4.84
N THR A 216 0.90 8.02 5.00
CA THR A 216 1.90 9.10 4.84
C THR A 216 1.85 9.69 3.42
N VAL A 217 1.87 8.82 2.42
CA VAL A 217 1.44 9.13 1.05
C VAL A 217 0.21 8.28 0.78
N VAL A 218 -0.91 8.92 0.46
CA VAL A 218 -2.15 8.18 0.20
C VAL A 218 -1.95 7.24 -0.97
N GLY A 219 -2.26 5.97 -0.80
CA GLY A 219 -2.08 4.95 -1.81
C GLY A 219 -3.22 4.89 -2.85
N THR A 220 -4.15 3.94 -2.66
CA THR A 220 -5.18 3.61 -3.66
C THR A 220 -6.21 4.72 -3.94
N ASN A 221 -6.18 5.81 -3.21
CA ASN A 221 -7.04 6.98 -3.43
C ASN A 221 -6.35 8.11 -4.20
N GLY A 222 -5.24 7.83 -4.91
CA GLY A 222 -4.71 8.78 -5.89
C GLY A 222 -3.23 9.13 -5.78
N ILE A 223 -2.42 8.37 -5.05
CA ILE A 223 -0.99 8.69 -4.77
C ILE A 223 -0.87 10.17 -4.40
N LEU A 224 -1.48 10.53 -3.26
CA LEU A 224 -1.53 11.90 -2.81
C LEU A 224 -0.31 12.18 -1.93
N ILE A 225 0.64 12.91 -2.48
CA ILE A 225 1.82 13.40 -1.77
C ILE A 225 1.41 14.65 -1.01
N PRO A 226 1.49 14.68 0.32
CA PRO A 226 1.05 15.82 1.10
C PRO A 226 1.87 17.09 0.77
N PRO A 227 1.23 18.28 0.79
CA PRO A 227 1.94 19.53 0.57
C PRO A 227 2.97 19.80 1.66
N ASP A 228 3.96 20.64 1.33
CA ASP A 228 5.04 21.01 2.26
C ASP A 228 4.47 21.55 3.58
N GLY A 229 5.05 21.10 4.69
CA GLY A 229 4.63 21.49 6.03
C GLY A 229 3.43 20.74 6.61
N TYR A 230 2.66 19.99 5.78
CA TYR A 230 1.46 19.29 6.25
C TYR A 230 1.78 18.22 7.29
N MET A 231 2.73 17.32 7.03
CA MET A 231 3.05 16.22 7.96
C MET A 231 3.63 16.73 9.27
N GLN A 232 4.50 17.74 9.21
CA GLN A 232 5.03 18.42 10.40
C GLN A 232 3.90 19.13 11.18
N GLY A 233 2.95 19.72 10.46
CA GLY A 233 1.78 20.35 11.06
C GLY A 233 0.88 19.35 11.78
N VAL A 234 0.60 18.20 11.15
CA VAL A 234 -0.15 17.11 11.79
C VAL A 234 0.55 16.63 13.07
N ARG A 235 1.90 16.45 13.03
CA ARG A 235 2.66 16.06 14.24
C ARG A 235 2.49 17.09 15.35
N LYS A 236 2.61 18.38 15.03
CA LYS A 236 2.44 19.46 16.00
C LYS A 236 1.03 19.48 16.61
N LEU A 237 -0.01 19.25 15.81
CA LEU A 237 -1.39 19.16 16.31
C LEU A 237 -1.55 17.95 17.23
N CYS A 238 -1.03 16.80 16.85
CA CYS A 238 -1.04 15.60 17.70
C CYS A 238 -0.34 15.86 19.04
N ASP A 239 0.85 16.48 19.03
CA ASP A 239 1.60 16.83 20.25
C ASP A 239 0.81 17.82 21.12
N LYS A 240 0.24 18.87 20.51
CA LYS A 240 -0.52 19.91 21.22
C LYS A 240 -1.69 19.36 22.00
N TYR A 241 -2.39 18.35 21.45
CA TYR A 241 -3.60 17.80 22.05
C TYR A 241 -3.40 16.42 22.71
N GLY A 242 -2.18 15.90 22.73
CA GLY A 242 -1.87 14.58 23.27
C GLY A 242 -2.59 13.46 22.52
N ILE A 243 -2.71 13.60 21.19
CA ILE A 243 -3.30 12.63 20.25
C ILE A 243 -2.14 11.82 19.67
N LEU A 244 -2.23 10.50 19.61
CA LEU A 244 -1.19 9.70 18.98
C LEU A 244 -1.26 9.82 17.45
N MET A 245 -0.12 9.98 16.81
CA MET A 245 0.00 9.93 15.35
C MET A 245 0.31 8.50 14.91
N ILE A 246 -0.57 7.90 14.10
CA ILE A 246 -0.37 6.58 13.49
C ILE A 246 -0.04 6.78 12.02
N ALA A 247 1.19 6.46 11.60
CA ALA A 247 1.56 6.42 10.20
C ALA A 247 1.23 5.05 9.61
N ASP A 248 0.29 5.01 8.67
CA ASP A 248 0.02 3.81 7.88
C ASP A 248 1.01 3.76 6.71
N GLU A 249 2.07 3.00 6.89
CA GLU A 249 3.14 2.77 5.91
C GLU A 249 2.98 1.43 5.18
N VAL A 250 1.80 0.84 5.24
CA VAL A 250 1.50 -0.46 4.61
C VAL A 250 1.77 -0.43 3.10
N MET A 251 1.44 0.67 2.43
CA MET A 251 1.65 0.79 0.98
C MET A 251 2.89 1.62 0.62
N ALA A 252 3.19 2.67 1.37
CA ALA A 252 4.24 3.63 1.07
C ALA A 252 5.61 3.24 1.61
N GLY A 253 5.66 2.34 2.60
CA GLY A 253 6.89 1.90 3.24
C GLY A 253 7.75 0.95 2.40
N PHE A 254 8.89 0.59 2.97
CA PHE A 254 9.86 -0.37 2.40
C PHE A 254 10.36 0.04 1.02
N GLY A 255 10.91 1.23 0.92
CA GLY A 255 11.62 1.70 -0.26
C GLY A 255 10.75 2.26 -1.39
N ARG A 256 9.42 2.11 -1.32
CA ARG A 256 8.50 2.48 -2.39
C ARG A 256 8.65 3.93 -2.84
N THR A 257 8.87 4.84 -1.88
CA THR A 257 9.03 6.28 -2.13
C THR A 257 10.48 6.73 -2.29
N GLY A 258 11.45 5.82 -2.18
CA GLY A 258 12.89 6.14 -2.18
C GLY A 258 13.49 6.33 -0.78
N GLU A 259 12.72 6.12 0.29
CA GLU A 259 13.16 6.04 1.69
C GLU A 259 12.68 4.72 2.30
N TRP A 260 13.23 4.31 3.47
CA TRP A 260 12.72 3.11 4.16
C TRP A 260 11.22 3.24 4.43
N PHE A 261 10.81 4.37 4.99
CA PHE A 261 9.41 4.71 5.21
C PHE A 261 9.12 6.08 4.58
N ALA A 262 7.93 6.27 4.05
CA ALA A 262 7.60 7.53 3.40
C ALA A 262 7.66 8.71 4.37
N ILE A 263 7.36 8.49 5.66
CA ILE A 263 7.41 9.53 6.69
C ILE A 263 8.82 10.15 6.85
N ASP A 264 9.88 9.44 6.45
CA ASP A 264 11.26 9.92 6.54
C ASP A 264 11.50 11.15 5.66
N HIS A 265 10.77 11.31 4.55
CA HIS A 265 10.85 12.52 3.70
C HIS A 265 10.53 13.80 4.48
N TRP A 266 9.67 13.73 5.48
CA TRP A 266 9.25 14.89 6.28
C TRP A 266 9.96 14.98 7.63
N LYS A 267 10.85 14.03 7.94
CA LYS A 267 11.59 13.96 9.21
C LYS A 267 10.66 14.01 10.43
N VAL A 268 9.53 13.33 10.33
CA VAL A 268 8.53 13.21 11.38
C VAL A 268 8.61 11.83 11.99
N VAL A 269 8.58 11.75 13.32
CA VAL A 269 8.50 10.47 14.05
C VAL A 269 7.05 10.29 14.51
N PRO A 270 6.32 9.29 13.96
CA PRO A 270 4.98 8.96 14.44
C PRO A 270 5.05 8.23 15.78
N ASP A 271 3.95 8.17 16.51
CA ASP A 271 3.87 7.40 17.75
C ASP A 271 3.74 5.90 17.48
N LEU A 272 3.00 5.56 16.41
CA LEU A 272 2.83 4.20 15.91
C LEU A 272 3.05 4.18 14.40
N ILE A 273 3.58 3.06 13.90
CA ILE A 273 3.75 2.82 12.47
C ILE A 273 3.17 1.46 12.09
N SER A 274 2.26 1.42 11.12
CA SER A 274 1.69 0.17 10.61
C SER A 274 2.42 -0.26 9.33
N MET A 275 2.79 -1.53 9.26
CA MET A 275 3.60 -2.11 8.18
C MET A 275 3.00 -3.42 7.68
N ALA A 276 3.15 -3.71 6.39
CA ALA A 276 2.88 -5.00 5.74
C ALA A 276 3.51 -5.00 4.34
N LYS A 277 2.88 -5.65 3.36
CA LYS A 277 3.24 -5.61 1.92
C LYS A 277 4.75 -5.72 1.68
N GLY A 278 5.44 -4.59 1.51
CA GLY A 278 6.88 -4.52 1.29
C GLY A 278 7.72 -5.18 2.38
N LEU A 279 7.19 -5.36 3.59
CA LEU A 279 7.88 -6.03 4.70
C LEU A 279 8.38 -7.44 4.32
N THR A 280 7.55 -8.21 3.62
CA THR A 280 7.90 -9.53 3.08
C THR A 280 7.90 -9.56 1.55
N SER A 281 7.62 -8.41 0.92
CA SER A 281 7.37 -8.35 -0.53
C SER A 281 6.30 -9.37 -0.99
N SER A 282 5.34 -9.66 -0.12
CA SER A 282 4.25 -10.64 -0.34
C SER A 282 4.69 -12.08 -0.55
N TYR A 283 5.93 -12.45 -0.24
CA TYR A 283 6.36 -13.86 -0.26
C TYR A 283 5.62 -14.68 0.80
N LEU A 284 5.34 -14.10 1.96
CA LEU A 284 4.45 -14.64 2.99
C LEU A 284 3.62 -13.52 3.64
N PRO A 285 2.39 -13.83 4.10
CA PRO A 285 1.59 -12.89 4.88
C PRO A 285 2.32 -12.51 6.17
N LEU A 286 2.56 -11.22 6.37
CA LEU A 286 3.06 -10.63 7.61
C LEU A 286 2.74 -9.14 7.63
N GLY A 287 2.39 -8.64 8.79
CA GLY A 287 2.30 -7.23 9.11
C GLY A 287 2.93 -6.94 10.46
N ALA A 288 3.04 -5.69 10.82
CA ALA A 288 3.52 -5.27 12.14
C ALA A 288 2.98 -3.88 12.50
N VAL A 289 2.83 -3.65 13.80
CA VAL A 289 2.73 -2.32 14.40
C VAL A 289 4.01 -2.07 15.15
N GLY A 290 4.75 -1.05 14.76
CA GLY A 290 5.86 -0.51 15.54
C GLY A 290 5.36 0.60 16.46
N MET A 291 5.92 0.70 17.67
CA MET A 291 5.56 1.70 18.65
C MET A 291 6.79 2.32 19.29
N ARG A 292 6.67 3.60 19.66
CA ARG A 292 7.71 4.31 20.39
C ARG A 292 7.95 3.70 21.76
N HIS A 293 9.17 3.82 22.25
CA HIS A 293 9.63 3.23 23.49
C HIS A 293 8.68 3.52 24.69
N HIS A 294 8.27 4.77 24.88
CA HIS A 294 7.39 5.16 25.99
C HIS A 294 6.00 4.51 25.93
N ILE A 295 5.50 4.19 24.73
CA ILE A 295 4.24 3.47 24.56
C ILE A 295 4.43 1.99 24.90
N ALA A 296 5.53 1.39 24.46
CA ALA A 296 5.86 0.01 24.79
C ALA A 296 6.02 -0.20 26.29
N GLN A 297 6.65 0.76 26.99
CA GLN A 297 6.80 0.72 28.44
C GLN A 297 5.46 0.70 29.20
N HIS A 298 4.39 1.31 28.65
CA HIS A 298 3.06 1.25 29.27
C HIS A 298 2.57 -0.21 29.46
N PHE A 299 2.99 -1.11 28.58
CA PHE A 299 2.59 -2.52 28.59
C PHE A 299 3.54 -3.42 29.41
N GLN A 300 4.51 -2.87 30.13
CA GLN A 300 5.35 -3.67 31.04
C GLN A 300 4.52 -4.24 32.20
N ASP A 301 3.64 -3.41 32.77
CA ASP A 301 2.79 -3.79 33.90
C ASP A 301 1.30 -3.90 33.53
N LYS A 302 0.94 -3.68 32.29
CA LYS A 302 -0.44 -3.76 31.80
C LYS A 302 -0.58 -4.76 30.66
N VAL A 303 -1.61 -5.58 30.74
CA VAL A 303 -1.86 -6.61 29.72
C VAL A 303 -2.22 -5.95 28.38
N PHE A 304 -1.51 -6.31 27.33
CA PHE A 304 -1.89 -5.99 25.96
C PHE A 304 -2.81 -7.10 25.40
N TYR A 305 -4.07 -6.78 25.15
CA TYR A 305 -5.06 -7.72 24.63
C TYR A 305 -5.02 -7.80 23.10
N GLY A 306 -3.89 -8.23 22.53
CA GLY A 306 -3.62 -8.35 21.10
C GLY A 306 -3.54 -9.80 20.61
N GLY A 307 -4.54 -10.63 20.80
CA GLY A 307 -4.48 -12.07 20.50
C GLY A 307 -4.58 -12.41 19.03
N LEU A 308 -3.50 -12.93 18.41
CA LEU A 308 -3.46 -13.49 17.06
C LEU A 308 -2.67 -14.80 17.08
N THR A 309 -3.30 -15.91 16.67
CA THR A 309 -2.68 -17.26 16.66
C THR A 309 -1.38 -17.29 15.85
N TYR A 310 -1.32 -16.56 14.75
CA TYR A 310 -0.16 -16.53 13.84
C TYR A 310 0.76 -15.32 14.05
N ASN A 311 0.62 -14.62 15.17
CA ASN A 311 1.54 -13.54 15.54
C ASN A 311 2.98 -14.04 15.52
N SER A 312 3.88 -13.28 14.89
CA SER A 312 5.31 -13.59 14.83
C SER A 312 5.63 -14.97 14.22
N HIS A 313 4.83 -15.41 13.24
CA HIS A 313 5.04 -16.69 12.57
C HIS A 313 6.48 -16.84 12.10
N PRO A 314 7.22 -17.88 12.50
CA PRO A 314 8.65 -18.00 12.23
C PRO A 314 9.01 -17.88 10.75
N MET A 315 8.23 -18.52 9.87
CA MET A 315 8.45 -18.44 8.41
C MET A 315 8.22 -17.02 7.88
N GLY A 316 7.20 -16.30 8.37
CA GLY A 316 6.95 -14.91 7.99
C GLY A 316 8.07 -13.98 8.44
N CYS A 317 8.57 -14.17 9.66
CA CYS A 317 9.72 -13.41 10.19
C CYS A 317 11.01 -13.70 9.41
N ALA A 318 11.28 -14.96 9.06
CA ALA A 318 12.44 -15.34 8.24
C ALA A 318 12.36 -14.75 6.82
N ALA A 319 11.17 -14.79 6.20
CA ALA A 319 10.93 -14.14 4.91
C ALA A 319 11.18 -12.64 4.96
N ALA A 320 10.70 -11.96 6.01
CA ALA A 320 10.90 -10.51 6.19
C ALA A 320 12.38 -10.15 6.35
N LEU A 321 13.13 -10.90 7.15
CA LEU A 321 14.58 -10.72 7.32
C LEU A 321 15.33 -10.86 5.99
N ALA A 322 15.01 -11.90 5.22
CA ALA A 322 15.61 -12.11 3.90
C ALA A 322 15.22 -11.00 2.93
N THR A 323 13.95 -10.55 2.95
CA THR A 323 13.47 -9.44 2.13
C THR A 323 14.21 -8.14 2.46
N ILE A 324 14.38 -7.80 3.75
CA ILE A 324 15.14 -6.62 4.17
C ILE A 324 16.59 -6.71 3.70
N ARG A 325 17.21 -7.88 3.76
CA ARG A 325 18.56 -8.11 3.23
C ARG A 325 18.63 -7.82 1.72
N VAL A 326 17.63 -8.24 0.95
CA VAL A 326 17.55 -7.93 -0.49
C VAL A 326 17.50 -6.42 -0.74
N TYR A 327 16.68 -5.66 0.02
CA TYR A 327 16.66 -4.19 -0.09
C TYR A 327 18.05 -3.58 0.11
N GLU A 328 18.82 -4.08 1.08
CA GLU A 328 20.14 -3.57 1.42
C GLU A 328 21.20 -3.97 0.41
N GLU A 329 21.33 -5.27 0.13
CA GLU A 329 22.36 -5.82 -0.76
C GLU A 329 22.23 -5.31 -2.19
N ASP A 330 21.00 -5.27 -2.73
CA ASP A 330 20.73 -4.82 -4.09
C ASP A 330 20.50 -3.29 -4.17
N ARG A 331 20.61 -2.57 -3.04
CA ARG A 331 20.42 -1.12 -2.94
C ARG A 331 19.12 -0.66 -3.60
N LEU A 332 18.02 -1.38 -3.33
CA LEU A 332 16.74 -1.15 -4.02
C LEU A 332 16.12 0.21 -3.71
N ILE A 333 16.39 0.78 -2.54
CA ILE A 333 15.95 2.13 -2.17
C ILE A 333 16.64 3.19 -3.03
N ASP A 334 17.95 3.04 -3.26
CA ASP A 334 18.70 3.93 -4.16
C ASP A 334 18.21 3.77 -5.62
N ASN A 335 17.92 2.53 -6.03
CA ASN A 335 17.34 2.28 -7.35
C ASN A 335 15.95 2.92 -7.47
N ALA A 336 15.13 2.88 -6.43
CA ALA A 336 13.81 3.54 -6.42
C ALA A 336 13.94 5.07 -6.57
N ARG A 337 14.94 5.70 -5.96
CA ARG A 337 15.24 7.13 -6.17
C ARG A 337 15.64 7.41 -7.62
N LYS A 338 16.58 6.62 -8.14
CA LYS A 338 17.12 6.78 -9.50
C LYS A 338 16.04 6.54 -10.56
N MET A 339 15.34 5.41 -10.49
CA MET A 339 14.28 5.09 -11.46
C MET A 339 13.06 6.00 -11.28
N GLY A 340 12.79 6.44 -10.05
CA GLY A 340 11.74 7.42 -9.74
C GLY A 340 11.97 8.77 -10.40
N ALA A 341 13.22 9.25 -10.48
CA ALA A 341 13.55 10.47 -11.21
C ALA A 341 13.27 10.31 -12.71
N ILE A 342 13.67 9.17 -13.29
CA ILE A 342 13.39 8.84 -14.70
C ILE A 342 11.89 8.73 -14.94
N LEU A 343 11.15 8.06 -14.05
CA LEU A 343 9.69 7.94 -14.13
C LEU A 343 9.00 9.30 -14.11
N LYS A 344 9.46 10.21 -13.27
CA LYS A 344 8.95 11.59 -13.18
C LYS A 344 9.15 12.34 -14.49
N ASP A 345 10.35 12.28 -15.08
CA ASP A 345 10.68 12.96 -16.33
C ASP A 345 9.86 12.37 -17.52
N LEU A 346 9.77 11.05 -17.62
CA LEU A 346 8.98 10.38 -18.65
C LEU A 346 7.49 10.65 -18.45
N GLY A 347 7.01 10.72 -17.21
CA GLY A 347 5.64 11.10 -16.89
C GLY A 347 5.31 12.54 -17.33
N ALA A 348 6.24 13.48 -17.15
CA ALA A 348 6.08 14.85 -17.64
C ALA A 348 6.02 14.90 -19.19
N GLN A 349 6.80 14.06 -19.89
CA GLN A 349 6.73 13.92 -21.34
C GLN A 349 5.36 13.37 -21.80
N LEU A 350 4.82 12.34 -21.13
CA LEU A 350 3.48 11.84 -21.40
C LEU A 350 2.42 12.94 -21.21
N GLN A 351 2.51 13.71 -20.13
CA GLN A 351 1.58 14.81 -19.85
C GLN A 351 1.64 15.92 -20.90
N ALA A 352 2.82 16.21 -21.42
CA ALA A 352 2.99 17.19 -22.50
C ALA A 352 2.46 16.69 -23.85
N LYS A 353 2.63 15.37 -24.13
CA LYS A 353 2.24 14.74 -25.38
C LYS A 353 0.75 14.46 -25.48
N HIS A 354 0.14 13.95 -24.40
CA HIS A 354 -1.22 13.42 -24.41
C HIS A 354 -2.22 14.42 -23.80
N PRO A 355 -3.18 14.93 -24.57
CA PRO A 355 -4.18 15.89 -24.08
C PRO A 355 -5.07 15.31 -22.98
N SER A 356 -5.25 13.99 -22.93
CA SER A 356 -6.02 13.31 -21.88
C SER A 356 -5.30 13.23 -20.53
N VAL A 357 -3.97 13.45 -20.47
CA VAL A 357 -3.21 13.39 -19.22
C VAL A 357 -3.34 14.71 -18.48
N GLY A 358 -4.17 14.72 -17.43
CA GLY A 358 -4.45 15.89 -16.60
C GLY A 358 -3.40 16.14 -15.52
N ALA A 359 -2.88 15.08 -14.92
CA ALA A 359 -1.80 15.16 -13.92
C ALA A 359 -0.99 13.86 -13.85
N VAL A 360 0.30 14.02 -13.57
CA VAL A 360 1.20 12.92 -13.19
C VAL A 360 1.78 13.23 -11.83
N ARG A 361 1.71 12.29 -10.90
CA ARG A 361 2.32 12.41 -9.58
C ARG A 361 3.19 11.20 -9.30
N SER A 362 4.37 11.41 -8.77
CA SER A 362 5.24 10.31 -8.32
C SER A 362 6.20 10.77 -7.24
N ILE A 363 6.55 9.84 -6.34
CA ILE A 363 7.63 9.96 -5.37
C ILE A 363 8.35 8.60 -5.32
N GLY A 364 9.65 8.57 -5.67
CA GLY A 364 10.31 7.30 -5.95
C GLY A 364 9.59 6.52 -7.05
N LEU A 365 9.36 5.23 -6.85
CA LEU A 365 8.58 4.36 -7.74
C LEU A 365 7.12 4.19 -7.26
N PHE A 366 6.56 5.22 -6.70
CA PHE A 366 5.18 5.32 -6.26
C PHE A 366 4.48 6.40 -7.07
N GLY A 367 3.78 6.01 -8.13
CA GLY A 367 3.28 6.96 -9.12
C GLY A 367 1.89 6.64 -9.65
N ILE A 368 1.25 7.69 -10.21
CA ILE A 368 -0.09 7.65 -10.79
C ILE A 368 -0.21 8.65 -11.93
N VAL A 369 -1.00 8.28 -12.92
CA VAL A 369 -1.46 9.17 -14.00
C VAL A 369 -2.96 9.38 -13.85
N GLU A 370 -3.39 10.64 -13.86
CA GLU A 370 -4.78 11.05 -13.72
C GLU A 370 -5.29 11.67 -15.01
N LEU A 371 -6.37 11.10 -15.57
CA LEU A 371 -6.87 11.39 -16.91
C LEU A 371 -8.10 12.31 -16.86
N ILE A 372 -8.16 13.21 -17.83
CA ILE A 372 -9.22 14.21 -17.99
C ILE A 372 -9.85 14.14 -19.38
N ARG A 373 -11.11 14.56 -19.47
CA ARG A 373 -11.86 14.68 -20.70
C ARG A 373 -11.80 16.10 -21.27
N SER A 374 -11.49 17.09 -20.42
CA SER A 374 -11.39 18.51 -20.81
C SER A 374 -10.24 19.17 -20.04
N ARG A 375 -9.37 19.86 -20.78
CA ARG A 375 -8.29 20.66 -20.17
C ARG A 375 -8.81 21.94 -19.54
N LYS A 376 -9.85 22.54 -20.12
CA LYS A 376 -10.45 23.81 -19.63
C LYS A 376 -11.16 23.61 -18.31
N THR A 377 -12.05 22.62 -18.23
CA THR A 377 -12.86 22.37 -17.03
C THR A 377 -12.20 21.41 -16.05
N ARG A 378 -11.15 20.72 -16.50
CA ARG A 378 -10.48 19.63 -15.77
C ARG A 378 -11.40 18.46 -15.42
N GLN A 379 -12.47 18.29 -16.21
CA GLN A 379 -13.42 17.19 -16.04
C GLN A 379 -12.67 15.84 -16.10
N PRO A 380 -12.82 14.97 -15.10
CA PRO A 380 -12.16 13.67 -15.09
C PRO A 380 -12.66 12.75 -16.22
N MET A 381 -11.80 11.86 -16.70
CA MET A 381 -12.12 10.89 -17.76
C MET A 381 -13.21 9.90 -17.35
N ALA A 382 -13.33 9.61 -16.06
CA ALA A 382 -14.40 8.83 -15.45
C ALA A 382 -14.84 9.47 -14.13
N PRO A 383 -16.12 9.30 -13.71
CA PRO A 383 -16.60 9.84 -12.45
C PRO A 383 -15.97 9.16 -11.23
N PHE A 384 -15.99 9.86 -10.09
CA PHE A 384 -15.59 9.28 -8.82
C PHE A 384 -16.40 8.00 -8.52
N ASN A 385 -15.72 6.96 -8.11
CA ASN A 385 -16.27 5.62 -7.84
C ASN A 385 -16.98 4.97 -9.06
N GLY A 386 -16.61 5.40 -10.28
CA GLY A 386 -17.16 4.87 -11.51
C GLY A 386 -16.06 4.54 -12.52
N THR A 387 -16.48 4.12 -13.69
CA THR A 387 -15.61 3.92 -14.85
C THR A 387 -16.23 4.58 -16.09
N SER A 388 -15.46 4.75 -17.15
CA SER A 388 -15.94 5.12 -18.47
C SER A 388 -15.53 4.05 -19.48
N GLU A 389 -16.10 4.12 -20.68
CA GLU A 389 -15.77 3.19 -21.77
C GLU A 389 -14.29 3.30 -22.16
N GLU A 390 -13.75 4.52 -22.18
CA GLU A 390 -12.36 4.79 -22.52
C GLU A 390 -11.41 4.23 -21.46
N MET A 391 -11.74 4.37 -20.18
CA MET A 391 -10.93 3.80 -19.10
C MET A 391 -10.97 2.27 -19.11
N ALA A 392 -12.11 1.68 -19.41
CA ALA A 392 -12.24 0.23 -19.57
C ALA A 392 -11.45 -0.26 -20.81
N ALA A 393 -11.52 0.47 -21.92
CA ALA A 393 -10.75 0.18 -23.14
C ALA A 393 -9.24 0.30 -22.89
N LEU A 394 -8.79 1.31 -22.18
CA LEU A 394 -7.38 1.49 -21.78
C LEU A 394 -6.89 0.29 -20.96
N GLY A 395 -7.67 -0.15 -19.97
CA GLY A 395 -7.33 -1.32 -19.17
C GLY A 395 -7.23 -2.60 -19.98
N ARG A 396 -8.14 -2.83 -20.93
CA ARG A 396 -8.05 -3.97 -21.88
C ARG A 396 -6.79 -3.87 -22.73
N PHE A 397 -6.52 -2.70 -23.31
CA PHE A 397 -5.32 -2.48 -24.13
C PHE A 397 -4.03 -2.82 -23.38
N PHE A 398 -3.89 -2.39 -22.13
CA PHE A 398 -2.73 -2.73 -21.31
C PHE A 398 -2.58 -4.24 -21.15
N ARG A 399 -3.65 -4.96 -20.81
CA ARG A 399 -3.64 -6.42 -20.67
C ARG A 399 -3.30 -7.15 -21.97
N GLU A 400 -3.85 -6.71 -23.08
CA GLU A 400 -3.59 -7.29 -24.42
C GLU A 400 -2.12 -7.12 -24.81
N ASN A 401 -1.51 -5.99 -24.44
CA ASN A 401 -0.13 -5.66 -24.74
C ASN A 401 0.87 -6.06 -23.63
N GLY A 402 0.48 -6.96 -22.73
CA GLY A 402 1.38 -7.54 -21.73
C GLY A 402 1.84 -6.55 -20.63
N LEU A 403 1.03 -5.55 -20.34
CA LEU A 403 1.24 -4.65 -19.21
C LEU A 403 0.17 -4.88 -18.13
N TYR A 404 0.58 -5.15 -16.92
CA TYR A 404 -0.32 -5.25 -15.76
C TYR A 404 -0.17 -4.02 -14.87
N THR A 405 -1.23 -3.24 -14.78
CA THR A 405 -1.36 -2.16 -13.80
C THR A 405 -2.80 -1.97 -13.37
N LEU A 406 -3.01 -1.34 -12.22
CA LEU A 406 -4.34 -1.00 -11.75
C LEU A 406 -4.87 0.23 -12.50
N VAL A 407 -6.01 0.06 -13.16
CA VAL A 407 -6.81 1.15 -13.72
C VAL A 407 -8.02 1.33 -12.80
N ARG A 408 -8.19 2.52 -12.24
CA ARG A 408 -9.26 2.81 -11.28
C ARG A 408 -9.80 4.22 -11.49
N TRP A 409 -11.10 4.35 -11.65
CA TRP A 409 -11.77 5.61 -11.93
C TRP A 409 -11.16 6.28 -13.18
N ASN A 410 -10.68 7.50 -13.04
CA ASN A 410 -9.96 8.23 -14.09
C ASN A 410 -8.43 8.12 -13.96
N THR A 411 -7.91 7.08 -13.30
CA THR A 411 -6.48 6.95 -13.04
C THR A 411 -5.94 5.57 -13.42
N PHE A 412 -4.63 5.51 -13.64
CA PHE A 412 -3.87 4.25 -13.61
C PHE A 412 -2.54 4.45 -12.87
N TYR A 413 -2.01 3.36 -12.34
CA TYR A 413 -0.87 3.37 -11.43
C TYR A 413 0.44 3.04 -12.14
N THR A 414 1.56 3.55 -11.60
CA THR A 414 2.92 3.28 -12.07
C THR A 414 3.78 2.90 -10.87
N ASN A 415 3.56 1.68 -10.35
CA ASN A 415 4.14 1.17 -9.11
C ASN A 415 4.92 -0.13 -9.34
N PRO A 416 5.93 -0.16 -10.25
CA PRO A 416 6.66 -1.39 -10.56
C PRO A 416 7.45 -1.88 -9.34
N PRO A 417 7.91 -3.15 -9.32
CA PRO A 417 8.91 -3.61 -8.36
C PRO A 417 10.15 -2.71 -8.38
N LEU A 418 10.77 -2.51 -7.20
CA LEU A 418 11.91 -1.61 -7.05
C LEU A 418 13.18 -2.10 -7.75
N CYS A 419 13.21 -3.36 -8.16
CA CYS A 419 14.31 -3.95 -8.95
C CYS A 419 14.22 -3.61 -10.46
N ILE A 420 13.22 -2.84 -10.90
CA ILE A 420 13.08 -2.41 -12.29
C ILE A 420 14.29 -1.59 -12.74
N ASN A 421 14.76 -1.82 -13.98
CA ASN A 421 15.78 -1.00 -14.60
C ASN A 421 15.19 -0.01 -15.62
N GLU A 422 16.02 0.89 -16.14
CA GLU A 422 15.58 1.93 -17.07
C GLU A 422 15.00 1.37 -18.38
N GLN A 423 15.62 0.33 -18.95
CA GLN A 423 15.10 -0.29 -20.19
C GLN A 423 13.70 -0.86 -19.98
N GLN A 424 13.48 -1.56 -18.87
CA GLN A 424 12.19 -2.14 -18.51
C GLN A 424 11.14 -1.06 -18.23
N LEU A 425 11.55 0.04 -17.58
CA LEU A 425 10.69 1.20 -17.34
C LEU A 425 10.23 1.84 -18.64
N ARG A 426 11.16 2.03 -19.60
CA ARG A 426 10.85 2.56 -20.93
C ARG A 426 9.97 1.61 -21.74
N GLU A 427 10.18 0.28 -21.64
CA GLU A 427 9.32 -0.74 -22.27
C GLU A 427 7.86 -0.61 -21.79
N ALA A 428 7.65 -0.51 -20.49
CA ALA A 428 6.32 -0.34 -19.92
C ALA A 428 5.66 0.98 -20.35
N LEU A 429 6.42 2.08 -20.30
CA LEU A 429 5.91 3.41 -20.69
C LEU A 429 5.62 3.52 -22.19
N ALA A 430 6.29 2.77 -23.06
CA ALA A 430 5.96 2.70 -24.47
C ALA A 430 4.59 2.04 -24.72
N VAL A 431 4.20 1.07 -23.89
CA VAL A 431 2.83 0.50 -23.94
C VAL A 431 1.82 1.53 -23.44
N ILE A 432 2.14 2.26 -22.36
CA ILE A 432 1.27 3.31 -21.83
C ILE A 432 1.08 4.44 -22.87
N ASP A 433 2.14 4.90 -23.48
CA ASP A 433 2.13 5.94 -24.53
C ASP A 433 1.15 5.60 -25.67
N LYS A 434 1.20 4.38 -26.18
CA LYS A 434 0.25 3.91 -27.21
C LYS A 434 -1.17 3.79 -26.67
N GLY A 435 -1.34 3.31 -25.45
CA GLY A 435 -2.66 3.16 -24.82
C GLY A 435 -3.37 4.50 -24.62
N LEU A 436 -2.64 5.56 -24.29
CA LEU A 436 -3.20 6.90 -24.08
C LEU A 436 -3.85 7.50 -25.34
N GLU A 437 -3.49 7.04 -26.56
CA GLU A 437 -4.19 7.43 -27.78
C GLU A 437 -5.69 7.10 -27.75
N ILE A 438 -6.10 6.11 -26.94
CA ILE A 438 -7.52 5.75 -26.74
C ILE A 438 -8.23 6.88 -26.00
N THR A 439 -7.65 7.37 -24.91
CA THR A 439 -8.24 8.42 -24.07
C THR A 439 -8.11 9.80 -24.69
N ASP A 440 -7.08 10.04 -25.52
CA ASP A 440 -6.88 11.30 -26.24
C ASP A 440 -8.05 11.60 -27.18
N LYS A 441 -8.60 10.58 -27.84
CA LYS A 441 -9.75 10.71 -28.74
C LYS A 441 -11.04 11.17 -28.05
N ALA A 442 -11.09 11.05 -26.74
CA ALA A 442 -12.25 11.43 -25.93
C ALA A 442 -12.11 12.82 -25.30
N VAL A 443 -11.01 13.52 -25.55
CA VAL A 443 -10.84 14.91 -25.12
C VAL A 443 -11.66 15.84 -26.00
N VAL A 444 -12.41 16.75 -25.37
CA VAL A 444 -13.41 17.58 -26.05
C VAL A 444 -12.95 19.01 -26.34
N ASP A 445 -11.74 19.42 -25.88
CA ASP A 445 -11.22 20.79 -26.06
C ASP A 445 -9.68 20.83 -26.17
#